data_22031efb19a6fac11d25f646c38b85b1
#
_entry.id   22031efb19a6fac11d25f646c38b85b1
#
_cell.length_a   1.000
_cell.length_b   1.000
_cell.length_c   1.000
_cell.angle_alpha   90.00
_cell.angle_beta   90.00
_cell.angle_gamma   90.00
#
_symmetry.space_group_name_H-M   'P 1'
#
loop_
_entity.id
_entity.type
_entity.pdbx_description
1 polymer ?
#
loop_
_entity_poly.entity_id
_entity_poly.type
_entity_poly.pdbx_seq_one_letter_code
_entity_poly.pdbx_strand_id
1 'polypeptide(L)'
;MLLHKPTDAEIRNFIARQSELPFSYSEVGASRSQQPPAGYAINRYKGRLGTGEEVFNRAVAAMRSWTMYRLDWTKLCWPDTPIKEGKVVAILAKHFGFWSLN
;
A
#
# COMPACT_ATOMS: atom_id res chain seq x y z
N MET A 1 -1.94 15.96 8.30
CA MET A 1 -1.14 16.55 7.22
C MET A 1 0.05 17.31 7.78
N LEU A 2 1.22 17.11 7.23
CA LEU A 2 2.47 17.67 7.75
C LEU A 2 2.96 18.78 6.83
N LEU A 3 3.56 19.84 7.43
CA LEU A 3 4.12 20.96 6.68
C LEU A 3 5.55 20.69 6.20
N HIS A 4 6.23 19.70 6.79
CA HIS A 4 7.57 19.29 6.42
C HIS A 4 7.60 17.81 6.06
N LYS A 5 8.59 17.42 5.30
CA LYS A 5 8.82 16.02 4.97
C LYS A 5 9.24 15.25 6.22
N PRO A 6 8.54 14.16 6.59
CA PRO A 6 8.96 13.33 7.72
C PRO A 6 10.37 12.77 7.53
N THR A 7 11.12 12.69 8.61
CA THR A 7 12.41 12.00 8.63
C THR A 7 12.22 10.49 8.64
N ASP A 8 13.26 9.75 8.30
CA ASP A 8 13.23 8.29 8.35
C ASP A 8 12.91 7.78 9.77
N ALA A 9 13.41 8.45 10.80
CA ALA A 9 13.12 8.13 12.19
C ALA A 9 11.62 8.31 12.52
N GLU A 10 11.04 9.42 12.08
CA GLU A 10 9.60 9.69 12.25
C GLU A 10 8.75 8.63 11.54
N ILE A 11 9.14 8.23 10.33
CA ILE A 11 8.45 7.18 9.58
C ILE A 11 8.54 5.84 10.29
N ARG A 12 9.73 5.46 10.79
CA ARG A 12 9.90 4.21 11.55
C ARG A 12 9.07 4.18 12.82
N ASN A 13 9.03 5.29 13.55
CA ASN A 13 8.19 5.42 14.74
C ASN A 13 6.70 5.31 14.41
N PHE A 14 6.27 5.90 13.31
CA PHE A 14 4.90 5.80 12.83
C PHE A 14 4.53 4.33 12.52
N ILE A 15 5.36 3.62 11.75
CA ILE A 15 5.14 2.21 11.42
C ILE A 15 5.08 1.37 12.69
N ALA A 16 5.99 1.58 13.64
CA ALA A 16 6.00 0.83 14.89
C ALA A 16 4.71 1.02 15.69
N ARG A 17 4.22 2.26 15.80
CA ARG A 17 2.96 2.55 16.49
C ARG A 17 1.76 1.93 15.78
N GLN A 18 1.69 2.05 14.46
CA GLN A 18 0.59 1.50 13.67
C GLN A 18 0.56 -0.03 13.70
N SER A 19 1.72 -0.68 13.79
CA SER A 19 1.80 -2.14 13.86
C SER A 19 1.14 -2.73 15.11
N GLU A 20 0.99 -1.94 16.17
CA GLU A 20 0.39 -2.37 17.43
C GLU A 20 -1.11 -2.06 17.50
N LEU A 21 -1.63 -1.28 16.57
CA LEU A 21 -3.04 -0.90 16.55
C LEU A 21 -3.87 -1.94 15.78
N PRO A 22 -5.14 -2.13 16.17
CA PRO A 22 -6.08 -2.88 15.34
C PRO A 22 -6.35 -2.12 14.04
N PHE A 23 -6.90 -2.84 13.04
CA PHE A 23 -7.37 -2.18 11.82
C PHE A 23 -8.43 -1.12 12.16
N SER A 24 -8.41 -0.01 11.40
CA SER A 24 -9.40 1.07 11.55
C SER A 24 -10.80 0.71 11.02
N TYR A 25 -10.95 -0.49 10.46
CA TYR A 25 -12.20 -1.03 9.90
C TYR A 25 -12.40 -2.47 10.38
N SER A 26 -13.65 -2.90 10.44
CA SER A 26 -14.03 -4.25 10.88
C SER A 26 -14.14 -5.26 9.73
N GLU A 27 -14.28 -4.79 8.50
CA GLU A 27 -14.57 -5.60 7.31
C GLU A 27 -13.31 -6.24 6.70
N VAL A 28 -12.52 -6.89 7.53
CA VAL A 28 -11.26 -7.53 7.11
C VAL A 28 -11.52 -8.63 6.09
N GLY A 29 -10.82 -8.57 4.95
CA GLY A 29 -10.95 -9.57 3.88
C GLY A 29 -12.18 -9.40 2.99
N ALA A 30 -12.98 -8.36 3.18
CA ALA A 30 -14.22 -8.14 2.44
C ALA A 30 -14.03 -7.98 0.92
N SER A 31 -12.83 -7.56 0.48
CA SER A 31 -12.51 -7.43 -0.95
C SER A 31 -12.55 -8.78 -1.71
N ARG A 32 -12.52 -9.90 -1.01
CA ARG A 32 -12.71 -11.23 -1.61
C ARG A 32 -14.17 -11.54 -1.96
N SER A 33 -15.11 -10.85 -1.34
CA SER A 33 -16.53 -11.01 -1.61
C SER A 33 -16.90 -10.32 -2.92
N GLN A 34 -17.92 -10.85 -3.60
CA GLN A 34 -18.48 -10.21 -4.79
C GLN A 34 -19.41 -9.05 -4.43
N GLN A 35 -19.93 -9.02 -3.22
CA GLN A 35 -20.80 -7.96 -2.75
C GLN A 35 -20.08 -7.12 -1.69
N PRO A 36 -20.15 -5.76 -1.79
CA PRO A 36 -19.55 -4.91 -0.79
C PRO A 36 -20.34 -4.95 0.51
N PRO A 37 -19.67 -4.82 1.67
CA PRO A 37 -20.37 -4.51 2.92
C PRO A 37 -21.08 -3.16 2.83
N ALA A 38 -22.06 -2.94 3.71
CA ALA A 38 -22.79 -1.69 3.77
C ALA A 38 -21.85 -0.49 3.93
N GLY A 39 -22.05 0.55 3.14
CA GLY A 39 -21.23 1.77 3.17
C GLY A 39 -19.97 1.71 2.30
N TYR A 40 -19.71 0.60 1.61
CA TYR A 40 -18.55 0.44 0.73
C TYR A 40 -18.97 0.23 -0.72
N ALA A 41 -18.15 0.70 -1.63
CA ALA A 41 -18.25 0.40 -3.05
C ALA A 41 -17.07 -0.48 -3.48
N ILE A 42 -17.29 -1.40 -4.41
CA ILE A 42 -16.22 -2.23 -4.97
C ILE A 42 -15.77 -1.63 -6.29
N ASN A 43 -14.49 -1.33 -6.40
CA ASN A 43 -13.83 -0.99 -7.65
C ASN A 43 -13.04 -2.21 -8.12
N ARG A 44 -13.34 -2.71 -9.31
CA ARG A 44 -12.64 -3.84 -9.90
C ARG A 44 -12.10 -3.45 -11.27
N TYR A 45 -10.83 -3.72 -11.46
CA TYR A 45 -10.16 -3.51 -12.73
C TYR A 45 -9.54 -4.82 -13.20
N LYS A 46 -9.66 -5.10 -14.48
CA LYS A 46 -9.08 -6.27 -15.10
C LYS A 46 -8.36 -5.86 -16.36
N GLY A 47 -7.11 -6.23 -16.47
CA GLY A 47 -6.29 -5.95 -17.65
C GLY A 47 -5.42 -7.15 -18.00
N ARG A 48 -5.15 -7.33 -19.28
CA ARG A 48 -4.23 -8.35 -19.75
C ARG A 48 -2.83 -7.76 -19.84
N LEU A 49 -1.87 -8.35 -19.13
CA LEU A 49 -0.47 -7.92 -19.13
C LEU A 49 0.35 -8.60 -20.25
N GLY A 50 -0.15 -9.70 -20.79
CA GLY A 50 0.52 -10.52 -21.79
C GLY A 50 0.17 -11.98 -21.61
N THR A 51 0.98 -12.88 -22.15
CA THR A 51 0.81 -14.33 -22.06
C THR A 51 2.12 -15.02 -21.74
N GLY A 52 2.02 -16.15 -21.06
CA GLY A 52 3.14 -17.04 -20.79
C GLY A 52 3.78 -16.84 -19.41
N GLU A 53 4.63 -17.78 -19.07
CA GLU A 53 5.27 -17.85 -17.75
C GLU A 53 6.19 -16.67 -17.47
N GLU A 54 6.92 -16.21 -18.48
CA GLU A 54 7.82 -15.06 -18.32
C GLU A 54 7.06 -13.80 -17.92
N VAL A 55 5.93 -13.52 -18.59
CA VAL A 55 5.07 -12.37 -18.25
C VAL A 55 4.51 -12.52 -16.83
N PHE A 56 4.06 -13.70 -16.46
CA PHE A 56 3.59 -13.98 -15.10
C PHE A 56 4.68 -13.72 -14.05
N ASN A 57 5.88 -14.25 -14.28
CA ASN A 57 7.00 -14.08 -13.35
C ASN A 57 7.41 -12.61 -13.20
N ARG A 58 7.40 -11.85 -14.28
CA ARG A 58 7.68 -10.41 -14.26
C ARG A 58 6.61 -9.64 -13.46
N ALA A 59 5.34 -10.00 -13.63
CA ALA A 59 4.25 -9.41 -12.85
C ALA A 59 4.39 -9.71 -11.36
N VAL A 60 4.71 -10.94 -10.99
CA VAL A 60 4.96 -11.32 -9.60
C VAL A 60 6.15 -10.55 -9.02
N ALA A 61 7.24 -10.44 -9.77
CA ALA A 61 8.41 -9.67 -9.33
C ALA A 61 8.09 -8.18 -9.12
N ALA A 62 7.29 -7.59 -10.01
CA ALA A 62 6.85 -6.22 -9.88
C ALA A 62 5.99 -6.01 -8.62
N MET A 63 5.08 -6.93 -8.32
CA MET A 63 4.28 -6.88 -7.10
C MET A 63 5.16 -7.00 -5.85
N ARG A 64 6.09 -7.93 -5.84
CA ARG A 64 6.99 -8.15 -4.69
C ARG A 64 7.91 -6.96 -4.41
N SER A 65 8.20 -6.14 -5.40
CA SER A 65 9.00 -4.92 -5.25
C SER A 65 8.16 -3.66 -5.07
N TRP A 66 6.86 -3.78 -4.79
CA TRP A 66 5.94 -2.67 -4.55
C TRP A 66 5.86 -1.68 -5.72
N THR A 67 6.02 -2.15 -6.94
CA THR A 67 6.04 -1.29 -8.15
C THR A 67 4.76 -0.47 -8.29
N MET A 68 3.62 -0.97 -7.81
CA MET A 68 2.34 -0.26 -7.84
C MET A 68 2.35 1.08 -7.09
N TYR A 69 3.30 1.29 -6.17
CA TYR A 69 3.43 2.52 -5.40
C TYR A 69 4.54 3.45 -5.91
N ARG A 70 5.14 3.14 -7.06
CA ARG A 70 6.17 4.00 -7.69
C ARG A 70 5.51 5.10 -8.52
N LEU A 71 4.86 6.02 -7.84
CA LEU A 71 4.26 7.22 -8.42
C LEU A 71 5.12 8.44 -8.04
N ASP A 72 5.09 9.49 -8.86
CA ASP A 72 5.93 10.68 -8.63
C ASP A 72 5.65 11.38 -7.30
N TRP A 73 4.44 11.22 -6.78
CA TRP A 73 3.98 11.90 -5.57
C TRP A 73 3.91 10.97 -4.35
N THR A 74 4.31 9.70 -4.50
CA THR A 74 4.30 8.71 -3.40
C THR A 74 5.66 8.05 -3.22
N LYS A 75 5.93 7.64 -1.99
CA LYS A 75 7.08 6.80 -1.65
C LYS A 75 6.62 5.72 -0.68
N LEU A 76 6.85 4.47 -1.02
CA LEU A 76 6.63 3.37 -0.10
C LEU A 76 7.79 3.27 0.88
N CYS A 77 7.49 3.15 2.15
CA CYS A 77 8.48 3.00 3.23
C CYS A 77 8.18 1.70 3.99
N TRP A 78 8.88 0.61 3.79
CA TRP A 78 10.13 0.55 2.99
C TRP A 78 9.98 -0.50 1.89
N PRO A 79 10.53 -0.27 0.68
CA PRO A 79 10.26 -1.16 -0.47
C PRO A 79 10.92 -2.54 -0.40
N ASP A 80 11.86 -2.75 0.52
CA ASP A 80 12.45 -4.05 0.80
C ASP A 80 11.58 -4.92 1.75
N THR A 81 10.49 -4.36 2.29
CA THR A 81 9.57 -5.12 3.13
C THR A 81 8.87 -6.20 2.30
N PRO A 82 8.95 -7.48 2.71
CA PRO A 82 8.27 -8.54 1.97
C PRO A 82 6.75 -8.38 2.06
N ILE A 83 6.05 -8.68 0.96
CA ILE A 83 4.59 -8.73 0.96
C ILE A 83 4.17 -10.02 1.64
N LYS A 84 3.85 -9.92 2.92
CA LYS A 84 3.52 -11.05 3.78
C LYS A 84 2.53 -10.59 4.84
N GLU A 85 1.62 -11.47 5.22
CA GLU A 85 0.68 -11.20 6.31
C GLU A 85 1.41 -10.76 7.58
N GLY A 86 0.89 -9.74 8.23
CA GLY A 86 1.47 -9.15 9.43
C GLY A 86 2.53 -8.08 9.18
N LYS A 87 2.97 -7.86 7.94
CA LYS A 87 3.91 -6.79 7.62
C LYS A 87 3.19 -5.47 7.41
N VAL A 88 3.78 -4.41 7.93
CA VAL A 88 3.25 -3.05 7.84
C VAL A 88 4.24 -2.17 7.08
N VAL A 89 3.73 -1.41 6.16
CA VAL A 89 4.48 -0.40 5.41
C VAL A 89 3.77 0.94 5.54
N ALA A 90 4.49 2.01 5.31
CA ALA A 90 3.91 3.35 5.25
C ALA A 90 4.01 3.91 3.84
N ILE A 91 3.01 4.67 3.43
CA ILE A 91 3.03 5.41 2.18
C ILE A 91 3.16 6.89 2.53
N LEU A 92 4.29 7.46 2.14
CA LEU A 92 4.52 8.89 2.23
C LEU A 92 4.03 9.54 0.93
N ALA A 93 3.12 10.48 1.04
CA ALA A 93 2.58 11.20 -0.11
C ALA A 93 2.75 12.71 0.04
N LYS A 94 2.99 13.38 -1.08
CA LYS A 94 3.08 14.84 -1.15
C LYS A 94 1.92 15.40 -1.97
N HIS A 95 1.16 16.31 -1.37
CA HIS A 95 0.03 16.97 -2.01
C HIS A 95 0.09 18.48 -1.78
N PHE A 96 0.17 19.26 -2.85
CA PHE A 96 0.10 20.73 -2.75
C PHE A 96 1.04 21.34 -1.70
N GLY A 97 2.26 20.81 -1.57
CA GLY A 97 3.22 21.26 -0.57
C GLY A 97 3.07 20.68 0.83
N PHE A 98 2.04 19.87 1.06
CA PHE A 98 1.83 19.15 2.32
C PHE A 98 2.24 17.69 2.19
N TRP A 99 2.58 17.08 3.32
CA TRP A 99 2.95 15.67 3.39
C TRP A 99 1.93 14.90 4.20
N SER A 100 1.62 13.70 3.77
CA SER A 100 0.81 12.75 4.54
C SER A 100 1.55 11.43 4.67
N LEU A 101 1.38 10.78 5.81
CA LEU A 101 1.96 9.49 6.11
C LEU A 101 0.80 8.53 6.45
N ASN A 102 0.66 7.45 5.67
CA ASN A 102 -0.44 6.50 5.76
C ASN A 102 0.09 5.08 5.93
#